data_5b78db198a96d31f2514a66db9dc9561
#
_entry.id   5b78db198a96d31f2514a66db9dc9561
#
_cell.length_a   1.000
_cell.length_b   1.000
_cell.length_c   1.000
_cell.angle_alpha   90.00
_cell.angle_beta   90.00
_cell.angle_gamma   90.00
#
_symmetry.space_group_name_H-M   'P 1'
#
loop_
_entity.id
_entity.type
_entity.pdbx_description
1 polymer ?
#
loop_
_entity_poly.entity_id
_entity_poly.type
_entity_poly.pdbx_seq_one_letter_code
_entity_poly.pdbx_strand_id
1 'polypeptide(L)'
;MLRPSTFKSSIRLYGLLKNVSGAQAGLALTTRNSQGHPAVQAFVSRLDAEIMARTCGDDDLQVRPLSQFFDPDSFLAANRGWLTLHIGCGFAAHTDRLIETDKRLRPMGWFIHADIGKWTPDHYVCWGEQLSRQLQATYDAAGLHHYNSLLNELDDAPAYDLQWHTTEALNALPGGACTTAPPTQVALFDAIECRWCFAKSNAQGNSLHDTRVLQGGLS
;
A
#
# COMPACT_ATOMS: atom_id res chain seq x y z
N MET A 1 -24.86 9.74 18.43
CA MET A 1 -23.52 9.60 17.84
C MET A 1 -23.67 8.74 16.59
N LEU A 2 -23.43 9.30 15.40
CA LEU A 2 -23.35 8.54 14.16
C LEU A 2 -22.12 7.63 14.26
N ARG A 3 -22.26 6.34 13.93
CA ARG A 3 -21.11 5.44 13.84
C ARG A 3 -20.22 5.94 12.70
N PRO A 4 -18.88 6.01 12.90
CA PRO A 4 -17.98 6.39 11.81
C PRO A 4 -18.22 5.45 10.61
N SER A 5 -18.20 6.02 9.43
CA SER A 5 -18.36 5.26 8.19
C SER A 5 -17.17 4.31 8.03
N THR A 6 -17.44 3.02 7.87
CA THR A 6 -16.38 2.02 7.73
C THR A 6 -15.88 2.01 6.27
N PHE A 7 -14.57 2.13 6.08
CA PHE A 7 -13.94 1.94 4.78
C PHE A 7 -14.12 0.48 4.31
N LYS A 8 -14.50 0.31 3.05
CA LYS A 8 -14.68 -1.00 2.42
C LYS A 8 -13.88 -1.09 1.13
N SER A 9 -13.32 -2.26 0.86
CA SER A 9 -12.65 -2.58 -0.41
C SER A 9 -12.87 -4.05 -0.77
N SER A 10 -12.81 -4.37 -2.05
CA SER A 10 -12.98 -5.75 -2.56
C SER A 10 -11.78 -6.66 -2.27
N ILE A 11 -10.64 -6.06 -1.89
CA ILE A 11 -9.46 -6.76 -1.39
C ILE A 11 -9.07 -6.21 -0.02
N ARG A 12 -8.34 -6.99 0.78
CA ARG A 12 -7.77 -6.50 2.03
C ARG A 12 -6.65 -5.50 1.72
N LEU A 13 -6.75 -4.30 2.28
CA LEU A 13 -5.72 -3.27 2.17
C LEU A 13 -5.19 -2.95 3.56
N TYR A 14 -3.87 -2.85 3.68
CA TYR A 14 -3.18 -2.51 4.91
C TYR A 14 -2.71 -1.06 4.88
N GLY A 15 -2.87 -0.36 5.98
CA GLY A 15 -2.38 1.00 6.15
C GLY A 15 -1.48 1.12 7.36
N LEU A 16 -0.80 2.24 7.43
CA LEU A 16 0.07 2.62 8.53
C LEU A 16 -0.69 3.60 9.42
N LEU A 17 -0.97 3.17 10.64
CA LEU A 17 -1.65 3.95 11.67
C LEU A 17 -0.62 4.56 12.61
N LYS A 18 -0.57 5.89 12.67
CA LYS A 18 0.22 6.59 13.68
C LYS A 18 -0.62 6.82 14.94
N ASN A 19 -0.17 6.28 16.07
CA ASN A 19 -0.77 6.58 17.34
C ASN A 19 -0.40 8.01 17.77
N VAL A 20 -1.41 8.85 17.95
CA VAL A 20 -1.19 10.22 18.47
C VAL A 20 -1.61 10.23 19.91
N SER A 21 -0.66 10.49 20.82
CA SER A 21 -0.91 10.59 22.25
C SER A 21 -2.03 11.59 22.54
N GLY A 22 -3.10 11.15 23.21
CA GLY A 22 -4.26 11.98 23.55
C GLY A 22 -5.35 12.05 22.50
N ALA A 23 -5.20 11.44 21.32
CA ALA A 23 -6.26 11.33 20.33
C ALA A 23 -7.02 10.00 20.49
N GLN A 24 -8.37 10.03 20.37
CA GLN A 24 -9.20 8.82 20.42
C GLN A 24 -9.06 7.94 19.16
N ALA A 25 -8.54 8.49 18.07
CA ALA A 25 -8.29 7.80 16.82
C ALA A 25 -6.89 8.13 16.30
N GLY A 26 -6.16 7.12 15.86
CA GLY A 26 -4.87 7.32 15.20
C GLY A 26 -5.06 7.91 13.79
N LEU A 27 -3.98 8.48 13.25
CA LEU A 27 -3.96 9.05 11.91
C LEU A 27 -3.38 8.06 10.90
N ALA A 28 -4.07 7.89 9.76
CA ALA A 28 -3.51 7.16 8.63
C ALA A 28 -2.29 7.92 8.07
N LEU A 29 -1.20 7.19 7.78
CA LEU A 29 -0.07 7.77 7.08
C LEU A 29 -0.49 8.20 5.69
N THR A 30 -0.13 9.44 5.32
CA THR A 30 -0.42 9.98 4.00
C THR A 30 0.86 10.28 3.24
N THR A 31 0.79 10.15 1.93
CA THR A 31 1.77 10.63 0.96
C THR A 31 1.15 11.72 0.09
N ARG A 32 1.84 12.14 -0.96
CA ARG A 32 1.28 13.07 -1.95
C ARG A 32 1.35 12.45 -3.34
N ASN A 33 0.30 12.63 -4.14
CA ASN A 33 0.36 12.29 -5.55
C ASN A 33 1.21 13.32 -6.34
N SER A 34 1.39 13.10 -7.64
CA SER A 34 2.15 13.99 -8.53
C SER A 34 1.59 15.41 -8.62
N GLN A 35 0.32 15.61 -8.28
CA GLN A 35 -0.35 16.90 -8.24
C GLN A 35 -0.29 17.57 -6.86
N GLY A 36 0.38 16.94 -5.88
CA GLY A 36 0.50 17.44 -4.52
C GLY A 36 -0.69 17.14 -3.61
N HIS A 37 -1.71 16.41 -4.08
CA HIS A 37 -2.86 16.06 -3.26
C HIS A 37 -2.49 14.99 -2.23
N PRO A 38 -2.99 15.11 -0.98
CA PRO A 38 -2.80 14.08 0.03
C PRO A 38 -3.42 12.76 -0.41
N ALA A 39 -2.71 11.67 -0.22
CA ALA A 39 -3.17 10.32 -0.52
C ALA A 39 -2.92 9.41 0.69
N VAL A 40 -3.90 8.62 1.08
CA VAL A 40 -3.71 7.59 2.11
C VAL A 40 -2.80 6.52 1.56
N GLN A 41 -1.71 6.23 2.28
CA GLN A 41 -0.81 5.14 1.91
C GLN A 41 -1.41 3.80 2.34
N ALA A 42 -1.63 2.94 1.37
CA ALA A 42 -2.14 1.59 1.54
C ALA A 42 -1.24 0.58 0.86
N PHE A 43 -1.35 -0.70 1.23
CA PHE A 43 -0.60 -1.81 0.66
C PHE A 43 -1.52 -3.00 0.42
N VAL A 44 -1.27 -3.75 -0.64
CA VAL A 44 -1.96 -5.03 -0.91
C VAL A 44 -1.39 -6.16 -0.05
N SER A 45 -0.18 -6.01 0.48
CA SER A 45 0.54 -6.97 1.30
C SER A 45 0.76 -6.40 2.70
N ARG A 46 0.46 -7.20 3.72
CA ARG A 46 0.80 -6.86 5.11
C ARG A 46 2.32 -6.79 5.31
N LEU A 47 3.06 -7.68 4.65
CA LEU A 47 4.53 -7.67 4.73
C LEU A 47 5.13 -6.37 4.17
N ASP A 48 4.67 -5.90 3.01
CA ASP A 48 5.14 -4.62 2.45
C ASP A 48 4.81 -3.44 3.39
N ALA A 49 3.64 -3.46 4.01
CA ALA A 49 3.27 -2.44 4.99
C ALA A 49 4.19 -2.46 6.22
N GLU A 50 4.56 -3.65 6.75
CA GLU A 50 5.48 -3.79 7.87
C GLU A 50 6.91 -3.36 7.51
N ILE A 51 7.40 -3.73 6.32
CA ILE A 51 8.70 -3.27 5.80
C ILE A 51 8.69 -1.73 5.73
N MET A 52 7.63 -1.14 5.17
CA MET A 52 7.50 0.32 5.08
C MET A 52 7.47 0.98 6.46
N ALA A 53 6.70 0.45 7.41
CA ALA A 53 6.61 0.98 8.77
C ALA A 53 8.00 1.04 9.44
N ARG A 54 8.79 -0.03 9.32
CA ARG A 54 10.15 -0.10 9.88
C ARG A 54 11.10 0.90 9.23
N THR A 55 11.00 1.11 7.91
CA THR A 55 11.86 2.11 7.22
C THR A 55 11.48 3.56 7.54
N CYS A 56 10.29 3.81 8.05
CA CYS A 56 9.90 5.14 8.49
C CYS A 56 10.63 5.61 9.75
N GLY A 57 11.23 4.68 10.52
CA GLY A 57 11.95 5.01 11.75
C GLY A 57 11.05 5.64 12.83
N ASP A 58 9.76 5.37 12.80
CA ASP A 58 8.75 5.87 13.73
C ASP A 58 8.13 4.65 14.44
N ASP A 59 8.56 4.42 15.68
CA ASP A 59 8.14 3.27 16.49
C ASP A 59 6.64 3.30 16.86
N ASP A 60 5.97 4.45 16.68
CA ASP A 60 4.54 4.62 16.94
C ASP A 60 3.66 4.17 15.75
N LEU A 61 4.27 3.75 14.62
CA LEU A 61 3.53 3.25 13.48
C LEU A 61 3.09 1.80 13.68
N GLN A 62 1.81 1.55 13.44
CA GLN A 62 1.22 0.22 13.47
C GLN A 62 0.62 -0.13 12.11
N VAL A 63 0.86 -1.34 11.65
CA VAL A 63 0.21 -1.88 10.44
C VAL A 63 -1.13 -2.49 10.82
N ARG A 64 -2.19 -2.04 10.16
CA ARG A 64 -3.56 -2.56 10.35
C ARG A 64 -4.35 -2.54 9.04
N PRO A 65 -5.36 -3.41 8.90
CA PRO A 65 -6.33 -3.28 7.81
C PRO A 65 -6.98 -1.89 7.80
N LEU A 66 -7.02 -1.22 6.64
CA LEU A 66 -7.63 0.11 6.52
C LEU A 66 -9.09 0.13 6.98
N SER A 67 -9.83 -0.96 6.78
CA SER A 67 -11.21 -1.10 7.23
C SER A 67 -11.40 -1.00 8.75
N GLN A 68 -10.32 -1.14 9.53
CA GLN A 68 -10.38 -1.10 10.99
C GLN A 68 -10.19 0.31 11.57
N PHE A 69 -9.53 1.21 10.84
CA PHE A 69 -9.15 2.50 11.43
C PHE A 69 -9.35 3.71 10.52
N PHE A 70 -9.37 3.53 9.19
CA PHE A 70 -9.49 4.64 8.27
C PHE A 70 -10.93 5.16 8.24
N ASP A 71 -11.10 6.43 8.55
CA ASP A 71 -12.36 7.16 8.46
C ASP A 71 -12.44 7.95 7.15
N PRO A 72 -13.13 7.41 6.12
CA PRO A 72 -13.24 8.08 4.84
C PRO A 72 -14.01 9.40 4.92
N ASP A 73 -14.98 9.57 5.81
CA ASP A 73 -15.73 10.81 5.92
C ASP A 73 -14.85 11.96 6.40
N SER A 74 -14.04 11.74 7.43
CA SER A 74 -13.08 12.73 7.91
C SER A 74 -12.04 13.07 6.84
N PHE A 75 -11.55 12.07 6.09
CA PHE A 75 -10.60 12.31 5.01
C PHE A 75 -11.22 13.12 3.88
N LEU A 76 -12.43 12.78 3.43
CA LEU A 76 -13.15 13.49 2.37
C LEU A 76 -13.45 14.94 2.77
N ALA A 77 -13.88 15.16 4.01
CA ALA A 77 -14.15 16.50 4.53
C ALA A 77 -12.88 17.39 4.49
N ALA A 78 -11.72 16.83 4.87
CA ALA A 78 -10.44 17.52 4.82
C ALA A 78 -9.93 17.75 3.38
N ASN A 79 -10.37 16.95 2.42
CA ASN A 79 -9.88 16.95 1.02
C ASN A 79 -10.97 17.34 0.01
N ARG A 80 -11.98 18.14 0.43
CA ARG A 80 -13.02 18.70 -0.45
C ARG A 80 -13.81 17.65 -1.23
N GLY A 81 -14.06 16.50 -0.62
CA GLY A 81 -14.80 15.38 -1.23
C GLY A 81 -13.95 14.42 -2.08
N TRP A 82 -12.64 14.66 -2.20
CA TRP A 82 -11.76 13.80 -2.97
C TRP A 82 -11.17 12.68 -2.13
N LEU A 83 -11.35 11.44 -2.58
CA LEU A 83 -10.65 10.28 -2.05
C LEU A 83 -9.42 10.01 -2.91
N THR A 84 -8.25 10.04 -2.27
CA THR A 84 -6.99 9.65 -2.92
C THR A 84 -6.33 8.55 -2.10
N LEU A 85 -6.07 7.41 -2.75
CA LEU A 85 -5.31 6.30 -2.17
C LEU A 85 -4.07 6.06 -3.03
N HIS A 86 -2.93 5.81 -2.39
CA HIS A 86 -1.76 5.21 -3.02
C HIS A 86 -1.67 3.77 -2.55
N ILE A 87 -1.92 2.82 -3.44
CA ILE A 87 -1.93 1.39 -3.12
C ILE A 87 -0.61 0.80 -3.58
N GLY A 88 0.29 0.52 -2.64
CA GLY A 88 1.60 -0.06 -2.88
C GLY A 88 1.53 -1.57 -3.10
N CYS A 89 2.36 -2.06 -4.02
CA CYS A 89 2.66 -3.47 -4.26
C CYS A 89 4.17 -3.61 -4.49
N GLY A 90 4.93 -3.70 -3.41
CA GLY A 90 6.39 -3.66 -3.45
C GLY A 90 6.97 -2.25 -3.46
N PHE A 91 8.24 -2.14 -3.85
CA PHE A 91 9.03 -0.92 -3.72
C PHE A 91 9.71 -0.54 -5.03
N ALA A 92 9.93 0.75 -5.22
CA ALA A 92 10.61 1.27 -6.38
C ALA A 92 12.08 0.84 -6.40
N ALA A 93 12.57 0.42 -7.58
CA ALA A 93 13.96 0.01 -7.76
C ALA A 93 14.53 0.49 -9.10
N HIS A 94 15.86 0.51 -9.17
CA HIS A 94 16.62 0.81 -10.37
C HIS A 94 17.91 -0.03 -10.38
N THR A 95 18.15 -0.80 -11.45
CA THR A 95 19.32 -1.69 -11.57
C THR A 95 19.56 -2.56 -10.33
N ASP A 96 18.49 -3.26 -9.92
CA ASP A 96 18.47 -4.18 -8.76
C ASP A 96 18.87 -3.50 -7.43
N ARG A 97 18.58 -2.20 -7.30
CA ARG A 97 18.75 -1.43 -6.08
C ARG A 97 17.45 -0.74 -5.72
N LEU A 98 17.08 -0.80 -4.45
CA LEU A 98 15.92 -0.11 -3.93
C LEU A 98 16.12 1.41 -3.96
N ILE A 99 15.04 2.14 -4.25
CA ILE A 99 15.04 3.60 -4.23
C ILE A 99 14.55 4.06 -2.86
N GLU A 100 15.36 4.89 -2.23
CA GLU A 100 15.02 5.57 -0.98
C GLU A 100 14.76 7.06 -1.21
N THR A 101 13.80 7.59 -0.48
CA THR A 101 13.55 9.03 -0.36
C THR A 101 13.49 9.35 1.11
N ASP A 102 14.32 10.28 1.60
CA ASP A 102 14.39 10.64 3.01
C ASP A 102 14.61 9.44 3.95
N LYS A 103 15.49 8.52 3.55
CA LYS A 103 15.81 7.27 4.26
C LYS A 103 14.65 6.28 4.37
N ARG A 104 13.61 6.45 3.56
CA ARG A 104 12.47 5.54 3.50
C ARG A 104 12.44 4.86 2.15
N LEU A 105 12.11 3.58 2.12
CA LEU A 105 11.84 2.89 0.88
C LEU A 105 10.66 3.56 0.18
N ARG A 106 10.77 3.74 -1.12
CA ARG A 106 9.72 4.35 -1.93
C ARG A 106 8.72 3.27 -2.39
N PRO A 107 7.47 3.28 -1.90
CA PRO A 107 6.46 2.32 -2.36
C PRO A 107 6.19 2.50 -3.86
N MET A 108 5.97 1.39 -4.55
CA MET A 108 5.55 1.33 -5.94
C MET A 108 4.14 0.81 -6.02
N GLY A 109 3.29 1.40 -6.87
CA GLY A 109 1.90 0.98 -6.94
C GLY A 109 1.03 1.93 -7.74
N TRP A 110 -0.26 1.95 -7.44
CA TRP A 110 -1.28 2.69 -8.17
C TRP A 110 -1.90 3.79 -7.32
N PHE A 111 -2.30 4.88 -7.99
CA PHE A 111 -3.11 5.92 -7.36
C PHE A 111 -4.58 5.77 -7.78
N ILE A 112 -5.47 5.78 -6.80
CA ILE A 112 -6.89 6.02 -6.99
C ILE A 112 -7.15 7.47 -6.63
N HIS A 113 -7.81 8.20 -7.50
CA HIS A 113 -8.20 9.58 -7.25
C HIS A 113 -9.63 9.77 -7.76
N ALA A 114 -10.59 9.95 -6.86
CA ALA A 114 -12.01 9.99 -7.18
C ALA A 114 -12.72 11.10 -6.39
N ASP A 115 -13.59 11.84 -7.07
CA ASP A 115 -14.53 12.74 -6.41
C ASP A 115 -15.72 11.94 -5.89
N ILE A 116 -15.81 11.79 -4.59
CA ILE A 116 -16.85 11.03 -3.90
C ILE A 116 -17.87 11.97 -3.25
N GLY A 117 -17.46 13.18 -2.94
CA GLY A 117 -18.24 14.13 -2.16
C GLY A 117 -18.39 13.67 -0.71
N LYS A 118 -19.16 12.61 -0.46
CA LYS A 118 -19.42 12.05 0.87
C LYS A 118 -19.41 10.52 0.81
N TRP A 119 -18.77 9.87 1.78
CA TRP A 119 -18.79 8.42 1.92
C TRP A 119 -20.15 7.96 2.45
N THR A 120 -20.66 6.87 1.88
CA THR A 120 -21.89 6.20 2.35
C THR A 120 -21.60 4.72 2.60
N PRO A 121 -22.45 3.99 3.34
CA PRO A 121 -22.27 2.55 3.56
C PRO A 121 -22.20 1.71 2.27
N ASP A 122 -22.72 2.25 1.16
CA ASP A 122 -22.75 1.58 -0.14
C ASP A 122 -21.50 1.81 -0.96
N HIS A 123 -20.63 2.76 -0.56
CA HIS A 123 -19.37 2.99 -1.22
C HIS A 123 -18.35 1.89 -0.85
N TYR A 124 -17.62 1.44 -1.86
CA TYR A 124 -16.46 0.58 -1.68
C TYR A 124 -15.44 0.79 -2.80
N VAL A 125 -14.19 0.53 -2.49
CA VAL A 125 -13.10 0.54 -3.48
C VAL A 125 -13.08 -0.82 -4.18
N CYS A 126 -13.37 -0.83 -5.48
CA CYS A 126 -13.33 -2.03 -6.30
C CYS A 126 -11.93 -2.21 -6.90
N TRP A 127 -11.33 -3.36 -6.63
CA TRP A 127 -10.12 -3.82 -7.29
C TRP A 127 -10.52 -4.64 -8.52
N GLY A 128 -10.39 -4.03 -9.70
CA GLY A 128 -10.84 -4.65 -10.94
C GLY A 128 -9.95 -5.81 -11.40
N GLU A 129 -10.46 -6.62 -12.31
CA GLU A 129 -9.75 -7.78 -12.87
C GLU A 129 -8.46 -7.40 -13.59
N GLN A 130 -8.45 -6.25 -14.26
CA GLN A 130 -7.26 -5.73 -14.93
C GLN A 130 -6.11 -5.48 -13.94
N LEU A 131 -6.40 -4.88 -12.78
CA LEU A 131 -5.41 -4.66 -11.73
C LEU A 131 -4.90 -5.99 -11.15
N SER A 132 -5.80 -6.94 -10.91
CA SER A 132 -5.41 -8.28 -10.45
C SER A 132 -4.46 -8.96 -11.44
N ARG A 133 -4.74 -8.84 -12.75
CA ARG A 133 -3.86 -9.38 -13.81
C ARG A 133 -2.51 -8.65 -13.86
N GLN A 134 -2.50 -7.32 -13.70
CA GLN A 134 -1.25 -6.55 -13.67
C GLN A 134 -0.39 -6.90 -12.46
N LEU A 135 -1.02 -7.06 -11.28
CA LEU A 135 -0.34 -7.48 -10.07
C LEU A 135 0.28 -8.87 -10.23
N GLN A 136 -0.49 -9.84 -10.74
CA GLN A 136 0.00 -11.19 -11.00
C GLN A 136 1.15 -11.17 -12.01
N ALA A 137 1.03 -10.42 -13.11
CA ALA A 137 2.09 -10.29 -14.11
C ALA A 137 3.38 -9.68 -13.52
N THR A 138 3.26 -8.78 -12.54
CA THR A 138 4.41 -8.22 -11.82
C THR A 138 5.09 -9.29 -10.96
N TYR A 139 4.33 -10.11 -10.26
CA TYR A 139 4.86 -11.23 -9.47
C TYR A 139 5.53 -12.28 -10.36
N ASP A 140 4.89 -12.66 -11.45
CA ASP A 140 5.45 -13.63 -12.40
C ASP A 140 6.75 -13.14 -13.04
N ALA A 141 6.82 -11.84 -13.38
CA ALA A 141 8.02 -11.22 -13.93
C ALA A 141 9.18 -11.14 -12.91
N ALA A 142 8.87 -11.16 -11.61
CA ALA A 142 9.85 -11.26 -10.53
C ALA A 142 10.23 -12.72 -10.21
N GLY A 143 9.62 -13.72 -10.88
CA GLY A 143 9.80 -15.15 -10.60
C GLY A 143 9.00 -15.67 -9.40
N LEU A 144 8.00 -14.91 -8.94
CA LEU A 144 7.20 -15.19 -7.73
C LEU A 144 5.81 -15.75 -8.11
N HIS A 145 5.78 -16.87 -8.83
CA HIS A 145 4.55 -17.43 -9.42
C HIS A 145 3.43 -17.78 -8.42
N HIS A 146 3.77 -18.05 -7.17
CA HIS A 146 2.81 -18.38 -6.09
C HIS A 146 2.67 -17.28 -5.04
N TYR A 147 3.09 -16.06 -5.38
CA TYR A 147 3.21 -14.98 -4.39
C TYR A 147 1.87 -14.58 -3.77
N ASN A 148 0.78 -14.60 -4.54
CA ASN A 148 -0.56 -14.32 -4.00
C ASN A 148 -0.97 -15.30 -2.88
N SER A 149 -0.65 -16.59 -3.02
CA SER A 149 -0.93 -17.58 -1.97
C SER A 149 -0.07 -17.31 -0.74
N LEU A 150 1.20 -17.02 -0.95
CA LEU A 150 2.14 -16.67 0.12
C LEU A 150 1.68 -15.41 0.87
N LEU A 151 1.25 -14.36 0.18
CA LEU A 151 0.76 -13.14 0.83
C LEU A 151 -0.48 -13.42 1.70
N ASN A 152 -1.41 -14.25 1.24
CA ASN A 152 -2.57 -14.63 2.03
C ASN A 152 -2.17 -15.40 3.30
N GLU A 153 -1.17 -16.29 3.21
CA GLU A 153 -0.62 -17.00 4.36
C GLU A 153 0.05 -16.03 5.36
N LEU A 154 0.83 -15.07 4.85
CA LEU A 154 1.48 -14.05 5.66
C LEU A 154 0.48 -13.06 6.30
N ASP A 155 -0.61 -12.77 5.62
CA ASP A 155 -1.68 -11.90 6.14
C ASP A 155 -2.33 -12.48 7.40
N ASP A 156 -2.46 -13.79 7.47
CA ASP A 156 -3.02 -14.52 8.60
C ASP A 156 -1.95 -15.06 9.57
N ALA A 157 -0.66 -14.86 9.26
CA ALA A 157 0.45 -15.32 10.08
C ALA A 157 0.51 -14.61 11.45
N PRO A 158 1.03 -15.31 12.48
CA PRO A 158 1.32 -14.69 13.76
C PRO A 158 2.27 -13.50 13.64
N ALA A 159 2.12 -12.51 14.52
CA ALA A 159 2.90 -11.28 14.47
C ALA A 159 4.42 -11.51 14.52
N TYR A 160 4.89 -12.55 15.22
CA TYR A 160 6.32 -12.87 15.34
C TYR A 160 6.92 -13.40 14.02
N ASP A 161 6.16 -14.18 13.23
CA ASP A 161 6.59 -14.67 11.92
C ASP A 161 6.75 -13.50 10.95
N LEU A 162 5.78 -12.62 10.94
CA LEU A 162 5.82 -11.43 10.11
C LEU A 162 6.96 -10.48 10.49
N GLN A 163 7.24 -10.34 11.80
CA GLN A 163 8.37 -9.57 12.30
C GLN A 163 9.70 -10.17 11.85
N TRP A 164 9.81 -11.49 11.83
CA TRP A 164 10.99 -12.18 11.34
C TRP A 164 11.20 -11.88 9.84
N HIS A 165 10.19 -12.09 8.98
CA HIS A 165 10.28 -11.79 7.55
C HIS A 165 10.61 -10.31 7.28
N THR A 166 10.03 -9.40 8.06
CA THR A 166 10.34 -7.97 7.95
C THR A 166 11.81 -7.70 8.28
N THR A 167 12.34 -8.35 9.32
CA THR A 167 13.74 -8.22 9.71
C THR A 167 14.66 -8.76 8.62
N GLU A 168 14.36 -9.94 8.07
CA GLU A 168 15.12 -10.52 6.96
C GLU A 168 15.09 -9.64 5.71
N ALA A 169 13.93 -9.03 5.38
CA ALA A 169 13.83 -8.09 4.27
C ALA A 169 14.77 -6.89 4.44
N LEU A 170 14.86 -6.35 5.66
CA LEU A 170 15.74 -5.21 5.95
C LEU A 170 17.23 -5.61 5.97
N ASN A 171 17.54 -6.81 6.47
CA ASN A 171 18.91 -7.35 6.46
C ASN A 171 19.39 -7.65 5.04
N ALA A 172 18.48 -8.09 4.17
CA ALA A 172 18.77 -8.43 2.77
C ALA A 172 18.75 -7.21 1.82
N LEU A 173 18.62 -5.98 2.36
CA LEU A 173 18.64 -4.78 1.50
C LEU A 173 19.93 -4.74 0.68
N PRO A 174 19.84 -4.66 -0.67
CA PRO A 174 21.02 -4.55 -1.52
C PRO A 174 21.81 -3.30 -1.16
N GLY A 175 23.11 -3.44 -0.94
CA GLY A 175 23.99 -2.38 -0.47
C GLY A 175 23.94 -1.13 -1.36
N GLY A 176 23.55 -0.02 -0.76
CA GLY A 176 23.48 1.30 -1.39
C GLY A 176 22.16 1.55 -2.11
N ALA A 177 21.28 2.27 -1.46
CA ALA A 177 20.06 2.80 -2.09
C ALA A 177 20.42 3.84 -3.15
N CYS A 178 19.66 3.86 -4.25
CA CYS A 178 19.77 4.90 -5.28
C CYS A 178 18.71 5.98 -4.99
N THR A 179 19.16 7.20 -4.67
CA THR A 179 18.23 8.28 -4.28
C THR A 179 17.74 9.15 -5.43
N THR A 180 18.38 9.07 -6.62
CA THR A 180 18.14 10.05 -7.70
C THR A 180 17.67 9.44 -9.02
N ALA A 181 17.74 8.11 -9.19
CA ALA A 181 17.33 7.48 -10.45
C ALA A 181 15.81 7.35 -10.56
N PRO A 182 15.24 7.51 -11.75
CA PRO A 182 13.84 7.17 -11.97
C PRO A 182 13.63 5.66 -11.77
N PRO A 183 12.50 5.23 -11.18
CA PRO A 183 12.22 3.81 -11.00
C PRO A 183 12.04 3.13 -12.35
N THR A 184 12.75 2.02 -12.55
CA THR A 184 12.64 1.17 -13.74
C THR A 184 12.20 -0.25 -13.40
N GLN A 185 12.15 -0.56 -12.12
CA GLN A 185 11.81 -1.86 -11.58
C GLN A 185 10.90 -1.73 -10.35
N VAL A 186 10.17 -2.80 -10.09
CA VAL A 186 9.49 -3.05 -8.80
C VAL A 186 10.30 -4.12 -8.07
N ALA A 187 10.64 -3.85 -6.83
CA ALA A 187 11.25 -4.82 -5.92
C ALA A 187 10.18 -5.44 -5.03
N LEU A 188 10.19 -6.75 -4.93
CA LEU A 188 9.33 -7.58 -4.11
C LEU A 188 10.20 -8.45 -3.20
N PHE A 189 9.83 -8.60 -1.94
CA PHE A 189 10.56 -9.46 -1.03
C PHE A 189 9.98 -10.87 -1.05
N ASP A 190 10.80 -11.84 -1.48
CA ASP A 190 10.50 -13.26 -1.39
C ASP A 190 10.71 -13.74 0.05
N ALA A 191 9.61 -13.94 0.77
CA ALA A 191 9.68 -14.36 2.17
C ALA A 191 10.13 -15.82 2.35
N ILE A 192 10.05 -16.66 1.32
CA ILE A 192 10.52 -18.04 1.36
C ILE A 192 12.04 -18.09 1.25
N GLU A 193 12.56 -17.40 0.22
CA GLU A 193 13.99 -17.41 -0.08
C GLU A 193 14.75 -16.27 0.63
N CYS A 194 14.06 -15.43 1.41
CA CYS A 194 14.60 -14.28 2.14
C CYS A 194 15.46 -13.36 1.26
N ARG A 195 14.99 -13.04 0.07
CA ARG A 195 15.70 -12.21 -0.91
C ARG A 195 14.80 -11.22 -1.63
N TRP A 196 15.38 -10.14 -2.11
CA TRP A 196 14.69 -9.20 -3.01
C TRP A 196 14.69 -9.72 -4.45
N CYS A 197 13.52 -9.72 -5.06
CA CYS A 197 13.28 -10.05 -6.46
C CYS A 197 12.86 -8.78 -7.21
N PHE A 198 13.32 -8.64 -8.47
CA PHE A 198 13.11 -7.41 -9.24
C PHE A 198 12.39 -7.71 -10.53
N ALA A 199 11.27 -7.03 -10.78
CA ALA A 199 10.55 -7.05 -12.03
C ALA A 199 10.72 -5.72 -12.77
N LYS A 200 10.79 -5.73 -14.10
CA LYS A 200 10.73 -4.48 -14.87
C LYS A 200 9.39 -3.79 -14.60
N SER A 201 9.47 -2.52 -14.26
CA SER A 201 8.27 -1.71 -14.11
C SER A 201 7.72 -1.35 -15.48
N ASN A 202 6.49 -1.77 -15.77
CA ASN A 202 5.72 -1.26 -16.90
C ASN A 202 5.12 0.11 -16.57
N ALA A 203 5.70 0.83 -15.63
CA ALA A 203 5.27 2.12 -15.13
C ALA A 203 5.46 3.23 -16.18
N GLN A 204 4.69 3.18 -17.24
CA GLN A 204 4.10 4.40 -17.76
C GLN A 204 3.11 4.84 -16.69
N GLY A 205 3.27 6.07 -16.17
CA GLY A 205 2.51 6.61 -15.04
C GLY A 205 1.02 6.35 -15.15
N ASN A 206 0.60 5.24 -14.61
CA ASN A 206 -0.77 4.80 -14.65
C ASN A 206 -1.57 5.56 -13.60
N SER A 207 -2.07 6.71 -14.02
CA SER A 207 -3.34 7.18 -13.50
C SER A 207 -4.37 6.13 -13.91
N LEU A 208 -4.74 5.24 -13.01
CA LEU A 208 -5.72 4.21 -13.29
C LEU A 208 -7.11 4.85 -13.39
N HIS A 209 -7.55 5.02 -14.63
CA HIS A 209 -8.95 5.33 -14.93
C HIS A 209 -9.90 4.16 -14.62
N ASP A 210 -9.38 2.98 -14.23
CA ASP A 210 -10.15 1.74 -14.10
C ASP A 210 -10.42 1.28 -12.65
N THR A 211 -9.87 1.98 -11.67
CA THR A 211 -10.27 1.74 -10.28
C THR A 211 -11.42 2.66 -9.93
N ARG A 212 -12.61 2.11 -9.91
CA ARG A 212 -13.84 2.85 -9.60
C ARG A 212 -14.18 2.69 -8.13
N VAL A 213 -14.49 3.82 -7.48
CA VAL A 213 -15.31 3.76 -6.29
C VAL A 213 -16.74 3.51 -6.78
N LEU A 214 -17.26 2.30 -6.55
CA LEU A 214 -18.61 1.96 -6.96
C LEU A 214 -19.57 2.34 -5.82
N GLN A 215 -20.67 2.93 -6.19
CA GLN A 215 -21.84 3.02 -5.34
C GLN A 215 -22.64 1.74 -5.59
N GLY A 216 -22.80 0.88 -4.59
CA GLY A 216 -23.59 -0.33 -4.68
C GLY A 216 -25.05 0.05 -4.90
N GLY A 217 -25.52 0.00 -6.12
CA GLY A 217 -26.95 0.03 -6.41
C GLY A 217 -27.54 -1.34 -6.09
N LEU A 218 -28.55 -1.38 -5.23
CA LEU A 218 -29.43 -2.52 -5.11
C LEU A 218 -30.14 -2.68 -6.46
N SER A 219 -29.83 -3.74 -7.20
CA SER A 219 -30.69 -4.26 -8.26
C SER A 219 -31.52 -5.39 -7.72
#